data_4643216303b987f0252bcbc7aa7ab317
#
_entry.id   4643216303b987f0252bcbc7aa7ab317
#
_cell.length_a   1.000
_cell.length_b   1.000
_cell.length_c   1.000
_cell.angle_alpha   90.00
_cell.angle_beta   90.00
_cell.angle_gamma   90.00
#
_symmetry.space_group_name_H-M   'P 1'
#
loop_
_entity.id
_entity.type
_entity.pdbx_description
1 polymer ?
#
loop_
_entity_poly.entity_id
_entity_poly.type
_entity_poly.pdbx_seq_one_letter_code
_entity_poly.pdbx_strand_id
1 'polypeptide(L)'
;LDIFEREFFALLGPSGCGKTTMMRMLAGFESPSSGTIRLAGDDIGPVPPNKRAVNMMFQSYALFPHLSVWENIAFGLRREGMAKHLLVDRVEEMLRLTRLEKFARRKPHQISGGQRQRVALARSLAKAPKLLLLDEPLGALDKKLRQDTQFELMDIQEKTGTTFVIVTHDQEEAMTVASRC
;
A
#
# COMPACT_ATOMS: atom_id res chain seq x y z
N LEU A 1 17.50 -4.94 -10.67
CA LEU A 1 17.14 -4.18 -9.47
C LEU A 1 16.83 -5.15 -8.34
N ASP A 2 17.50 -4.97 -7.22
CA ASP A 2 17.26 -5.77 -6.00
C ASP A 2 16.68 -4.88 -4.92
N ILE A 3 15.54 -5.31 -4.36
CA ILE A 3 14.87 -4.69 -3.22
C ILE A 3 14.90 -5.70 -2.08
N PHE A 4 15.44 -5.28 -0.93
CA PHE A 4 15.60 -6.19 0.20
C PHE A 4 14.32 -6.32 1.02
N GLU A 5 14.20 -7.44 1.72
CA GLU A 5 13.08 -7.69 2.62
C GLU A 5 13.03 -6.63 3.74
N ARG A 6 11.82 -6.18 4.07
CA ARG A 6 11.55 -5.12 5.08
C ARG A 6 12.18 -3.76 4.77
N GLU A 7 12.57 -3.53 3.53
CA GLU A 7 13.10 -2.26 3.08
C GLU A 7 11.96 -1.28 2.76
N PHE A 8 12.21 0.00 2.97
CA PHE A 8 11.42 1.08 2.40
C PHE A 8 12.21 1.61 1.20
N PHE A 9 11.82 1.24 -0.01
CA PHE A 9 12.54 1.55 -1.24
C PHE A 9 11.82 2.63 -2.06
N ALA A 10 12.55 3.64 -2.54
CA ALA A 10 11.99 4.68 -3.39
C ALA A 10 12.41 4.52 -4.86
N LEU A 11 11.42 4.52 -5.75
CA LEU A 11 11.61 4.71 -7.18
C LEU A 11 11.48 6.20 -7.49
N LEU A 12 12.61 6.87 -7.65
CA LEU A 12 12.67 8.30 -7.92
C LEU A 12 12.96 8.55 -9.40
N GLY A 13 12.31 9.55 -9.97
CA GLY A 13 12.59 9.98 -11.35
C GLY A 13 11.49 10.89 -11.88
N PRO A 14 11.78 11.60 -12.99
CA PRO A 14 10.81 12.49 -13.63
C PRO A 14 9.59 11.72 -14.15
N SER A 15 8.51 12.45 -14.38
CA SER A 15 7.31 11.88 -15.02
C SER A 15 7.65 11.27 -16.39
N GLY A 16 7.10 10.09 -16.69
CA GLY A 16 7.31 9.41 -17.96
C GLY A 16 8.57 8.56 -18.06
N CYS A 17 9.37 8.42 -17.00
CA CYS A 17 10.58 7.58 -17.05
C CYS A 17 10.33 6.07 -16.80
N GLY A 18 9.06 5.64 -16.73
CA GLY A 18 8.70 4.22 -16.62
C GLY A 18 8.41 3.71 -15.21
N LYS A 19 8.39 4.56 -14.17
CA LYS A 19 8.10 4.14 -12.80
C LYS A 19 6.75 3.44 -12.64
N THR A 20 5.71 4.04 -13.20
CA THR A 20 4.34 3.47 -13.18
C THR A 20 4.28 2.15 -13.91
N THR A 21 4.97 2.02 -15.04
CA THR A 21 5.06 0.75 -15.80
C THR A 21 5.73 -0.33 -14.95
N MET A 22 6.83 0.00 -14.26
CA MET A 22 7.51 -0.93 -13.36
C MET A 22 6.58 -1.39 -12.23
N MET A 23 5.85 -0.46 -11.58
CA MET A 23 4.88 -0.81 -10.56
C MET A 23 3.79 -1.75 -11.10
N ARG A 24 3.27 -1.48 -12.29
CA ARG A 24 2.25 -2.32 -12.93
C ARG A 24 2.78 -3.73 -13.23
N MET A 25 4.05 -3.85 -13.62
CA MET A 25 4.70 -5.15 -13.78
C MET A 25 4.86 -5.90 -12.45
N LEU A 26 5.26 -5.21 -11.38
CA LEU A 26 5.35 -5.79 -10.02
C LEU A 26 3.99 -6.24 -9.50
N ALA A 27 2.95 -5.45 -9.74
CA ALA A 27 1.57 -5.78 -9.37
C ALA A 27 0.92 -6.87 -10.25
N GLY A 28 1.49 -7.15 -11.42
CA GLY A 28 0.99 -8.17 -12.34
C GLY A 28 -0.01 -7.67 -13.37
N PHE A 29 -0.17 -6.36 -13.54
CA PHE A 29 -1.04 -5.75 -14.55
C PHE A 29 -0.39 -5.66 -15.94
N GLU A 30 0.92 -5.75 -15.99
CA GLU A 30 1.70 -5.80 -17.23
C GLU A 30 2.80 -6.86 -17.13
N SER A 31 3.21 -7.41 -18.27
CA SER A 31 4.31 -8.35 -18.35
C SER A 31 5.58 -7.67 -18.87
N PRO A 32 6.75 -7.97 -18.32
CA PRO A 32 8.00 -7.45 -18.85
C PRO A 32 8.27 -8.02 -20.25
N SER A 33 8.85 -7.23 -21.14
CA SER A 33 9.26 -7.68 -22.47
C SER A 33 10.39 -8.72 -22.41
N SER A 34 11.21 -8.67 -21.37
CA SER A 34 12.30 -9.61 -21.09
C SER A 34 12.67 -9.57 -19.61
N GLY A 35 13.38 -10.58 -19.14
CA GLY A 35 13.79 -10.69 -17.74
C GLY A 35 12.77 -11.39 -16.86
N THR A 36 13.05 -11.44 -15.57
CA THR A 36 12.22 -12.12 -14.56
C THR A 36 11.95 -11.20 -13.38
N ILE A 37 10.78 -11.37 -12.75
CA ILE A 37 10.41 -10.71 -11.51
C ILE A 37 10.31 -11.76 -10.43
N ARG A 38 11.12 -11.65 -9.39
CA ARG A 38 11.12 -12.58 -8.26
C ARG A 38 10.67 -11.89 -6.98
N LEU A 39 9.87 -12.58 -6.18
CA LEU A 39 9.44 -12.17 -4.85
C LEU A 39 9.74 -13.30 -3.87
N ALA A 40 10.58 -13.02 -2.88
CA ALA A 40 11.05 -14.03 -1.93
C ALA A 40 11.63 -15.30 -2.61
N GLY A 41 12.37 -15.10 -3.71
CA GLY A 41 12.99 -16.17 -4.50
C GLY A 41 12.12 -16.79 -5.59
N ASP A 42 10.80 -16.64 -5.51
CA ASP A 42 9.86 -17.22 -6.47
C ASP A 42 9.64 -16.28 -7.66
N ASP A 43 9.62 -16.85 -8.89
CA ASP A 43 9.24 -16.10 -10.09
C ASP A 43 7.73 -15.83 -10.09
N ILE A 44 7.37 -14.55 -9.98
CA ILE A 44 5.96 -14.12 -9.97
C ILE A 44 5.47 -13.63 -11.33
N GLY A 45 6.31 -13.64 -12.37
CA GLY A 45 5.93 -13.24 -13.71
C GLY A 45 4.65 -13.92 -14.22
N PRO A 46 4.52 -15.26 -14.11
CA PRO A 46 3.32 -15.99 -14.53
C PRO A 46 2.12 -15.86 -13.59
N VAL A 47 2.32 -15.34 -12.36
CA VAL A 47 1.27 -15.27 -11.33
C VAL A 47 0.33 -14.09 -11.60
N PRO A 48 -1.01 -14.30 -11.66
CA PRO A 48 -1.96 -13.21 -11.87
C PRO A 48 -2.00 -12.25 -10.67
N PRO A 49 -2.40 -10.98 -10.86
CA PRO A 49 -2.38 -9.95 -9.82
C PRO A 49 -3.06 -10.35 -8.51
N ASN A 50 -4.23 -10.99 -8.61
CA ASN A 50 -5.03 -11.38 -7.44
C ASN A 50 -4.42 -12.51 -6.60
N LYS A 51 -3.41 -13.21 -7.13
CA LYS A 51 -2.70 -14.32 -6.46
C LYS A 51 -1.28 -13.95 -6.02
N ARG A 52 -0.80 -12.75 -6.36
CA ARG A 52 0.50 -12.28 -5.91
C ARG A 52 0.44 -11.80 -4.46
N ALA A 53 1.49 -12.05 -3.69
CA ALA A 53 1.66 -11.46 -2.36
C ALA A 53 2.11 -9.98 -2.43
N VAL A 54 1.53 -9.25 -3.37
CA VAL A 54 1.77 -7.84 -3.68
C VAL A 54 0.44 -7.11 -3.65
N ASN A 55 0.38 -6.00 -2.93
CA ASN A 55 -0.75 -5.07 -3.00
C ASN A 55 -0.29 -3.71 -3.49
N MET A 56 -1.20 -2.96 -4.06
CA MET A 56 -0.96 -1.62 -4.58
C MET A 56 -1.97 -0.65 -4.00
N MET A 57 -1.48 0.46 -3.47
CA MET A 57 -2.30 1.61 -3.10
C MET A 57 -2.21 2.65 -4.20
N PHE A 58 -3.35 2.93 -4.83
CA PHE A 58 -3.46 3.91 -5.90
C PHE A 58 -3.53 5.33 -5.35
N GLN A 59 -3.09 6.32 -6.14
CA GLN A 59 -3.16 7.73 -5.81
C GLN A 59 -4.58 8.21 -5.45
N SER A 60 -5.61 7.66 -6.09
CA SER A 60 -7.02 7.96 -5.81
C SER A 60 -7.60 7.21 -4.60
N TYR A 61 -6.79 6.39 -3.92
CA TYR A 61 -7.17 5.48 -2.82
C TYR A 61 -8.16 4.38 -3.20
N ALA A 62 -8.97 4.54 -4.23
CA ALA A 62 -9.94 3.57 -4.75
C ALA A 62 -10.83 2.92 -3.67
N LEU A 63 -11.27 3.70 -2.68
CA LEU A 63 -12.17 3.24 -1.64
C LEU A 63 -13.57 2.98 -2.20
N PHE A 64 -14.25 2.00 -1.65
CA PHE A 64 -15.65 1.72 -1.96
C PHE A 64 -16.54 2.73 -1.22
N PRO A 65 -17.20 3.68 -1.93
CA PRO A 65 -17.89 4.79 -1.28
C PRO A 65 -19.14 4.36 -0.52
N HIS A 66 -19.72 3.22 -0.89
CA HIS A 66 -20.93 2.66 -0.27
C HIS A 66 -20.64 1.79 0.96
N LEU A 67 -19.37 1.44 1.19
CA LEU A 67 -18.92 0.65 2.32
C LEU A 67 -18.37 1.51 3.45
N SER A 68 -18.55 1.09 4.70
CA SER A 68 -17.89 1.70 5.84
C SER A 68 -16.39 1.50 5.81
N VAL A 69 -15.66 2.20 6.67
CA VAL A 69 -14.21 2.00 6.88
C VAL A 69 -13.93 0.53 7.21
N TRP A 70 -14.65 -0.03 8.16
CA TRP A 70 -14.53 -1.43 8.56
C TRP A 70 -14.73 -2.39 7.38
N GLU A 71 -15.78 -2.18 6.60
CA GLU A 71 -16.12 -3.01 5.43
C GLU A 71 -15.11 -2.87 4.29
N ASN A 72 -14.56 -1.67 4.08
CA ASN A 72 -13.47 -1.46 3.12
C ASN A 72 -12.25 -2.32 3.47
N ILE A 73 -11.84 -2.34 4.74
CA ILE A 73 -10.70 -3.13 5.21
C ILE A 73 -11.01 -4.63 5.11
N ALA A 74 -12.22 -5.03 5.48
CA ALA A 74 -12.67 -6.43 5.48
C ALA A 74 -12.87 -7.02 4.07
N PHE A 75 -13.03 -6.18 3.06
CA PHE A 75 -13.48 -6.61 1.72
C PHE A 75 -12.60 -7.72 1.11
N GLY A 76 -11.28 -7.50 1.06
CA GLY A 76 -10.34 -8.47 0.52
C GLY A 76 -10.30 -9.78 1.32
N LEU A 77 -10.37 -9.68 2.64
CA LEU A 77 -10.37 -10.83 3.54
C LEU A 77 -11.63 -11.71 3.36
N ARG A 78 -12.79 -11.09 3.16
CA ARG A 78 -14.04 -11.80 2.84
C ARG A 78 -13.93 -12.55 1.51
N ARG A 79 -13.36 -11.91 0.51
CA ARG A 79 -13.18 -12.54 -0.82
C ARG A 79 -12.23 -13.73 -0.80
N GLU A 80 -11.29 -13.77 0.11
CA GLU A 80 -10.40 -14.92 0.33
C GLU A 80 -11.03 -16.02 1.17
N GLY A 81 -12.26 -15.82 1.66
CA GLY A 81 -12.96 -16.82 2.48
C GLY A 81 -12.42 -16.95 3.89
N MET A 82 -11.79 -15.90 4.45
CA MET A 82 -11.28 -15.92 5.82
C MET A 82 -12.42 -16.18 6.82
N ALA A 83 -12.18 -17.06 7.80
CA ALA A 83 -13.13 -17.35 8.86
C ALA A 83 -13.53 -16.07 9.63
N LYS A 84 -14.81 -15.95 9.96
CA LYS A 84 -15.40 -14.71 10.51
C LYS A 84 -14.65 -14.17 11.73
N HIS A 85 -14.26 -15.01 12.68
CA HIS A 85 -13.56 -14.59 13.89
C HIS A 85 -12.14 -14.05 13.57
N LEU A 86 -11.42 -14.70 12.66
CA LEU A 86 -10.09 -14.24 12.21
C LEU A 86 -10.19 -12.94 11.43
N LEU A 87 -11.23 -12.78 10.61
CA LEU A 87 -11.51 -11.58 9.86
C LEU A 87 -11.75 -10.38 10.78
N VAL A 88 -12.58 -10.55 11.80
CA VAL A 88 -12.87 -9.50 12.80
C VAL A 88 -11.59 -9.08 13.51
N ASP A 89 -10.82 -10.04 14.03
CA ASP A 89 -9.56 -9.77 14.72
C ASP A 89 -8.57 -9.03 13.82
N ARG A 90 -8.46 -9.43 12.56
CA ARG A 90 -7.56 -8.81 11.59
C ARG A 90 -7.98 -7.38 11.24
N VAL A 91 -9.27 -7.13 11.03
CA VAL A 91 -9.78 -5.78 10.77
C VAL A 91 -9.57 -4.87 11.97
N GLU A 92 -9.83 -5.34 13.18
CA GLU A 92 -9.58 -4.57 14.40
C GLU A 92 -8.09 -4.26 14.60
N GLU A 93 -7.20 -5.21 14.28
CA GLU A 93 -5.75 -4.98 14.28
C GLU A 93 -5.37 -3.87 13.30
N MET A 94 -5.91 -3.88 12.08
CA MET A 94 -5.65 -2.86 11.08
C MET A 94 -6.20 -1.49 11.48
N LEU A 95 -7.37 -1.43 12.10
CA LEU A 95 -7.93 -0.19 12.63
C LEU A 95 -7.04 0.41 13.71
N ARG A 96 -6.54 -0.40 14.64
CA ARG A 96 -5.59 0.05 15.68
C ARG A 96 -4.28 0.53 15.08
N LEU A 97 -3.70 -0.21 14.15
CA LEU A 97 -2.46 0.13 13.47
C LEU A 97 -2.53 1.51 12.80
N THR A 98 -3.67 1.83 12.19
CA THR A 98 -3.92 3.07 11.45
C THR A 98 -4.67 4.15 12.25
N ARG A 99 -4.96 3.89 13.54
CA ARG A 99 -5.69 4.80 14.44
C ARG A 99 -7.07 5.21 13.91
N LEU A 100 -7.80 4.24 13.38
CA LEU A 100 -9.12 4.44 12.76
C LEU A 100 -10.28 3.82 13.54
N GLU A 101 -10.07 3.34 14.77
CA GLU A 101 -11.08 2.64 15.56
C GLU A 101 -12.38 3.46 15.71
N LYS A 102 -12.22 4.77 15.97
CA LYS A 102 -13.36 5.69 16.15
C LYS A 102 -14.15 5.94 14.86
N PHE A 103 -13.56 5.63 13.71
CA PHE A 103 -14.14 5.88 12.39
C PHE A 103 -14.63 4.62 11.70
N ALA A 104 -14.58 3.47 12.36
CA ALA A 104 -14.86 2.15 11.77
C ALA A 104 -16.22 2.07 11.07
N ARG A 105 -17.24 2.74 11.61
CA ARG A 105 -18.61 2.76 11.08
C ARG A 105 -18.87 3.88 10.06
N ARG A 106 -17.94 4.80 9.87
CA ARG A 106 -18.11 5.90 8.91
C ARG A 106 -17.83 5.44 7.49
N LYS A 107 -18.45 6.13 6.53
CA LYS A 107 -18.19 5.96 5.10
C LYS A 107 -17.11 6.94 4.62
N PRO A 108 -16.47 6.70 3.47
CA PRO A 108 -15.39 7.55 2.97
C PRO A 108 -15.73 9.04 2.88
N HIS A 109 -16.96 9.41 2.55
CA HIS A 109 -17.40 10.81 2.49
C HIS A 109 -17.54 11.48 3.87
N GLN A 110 -17.52 10.72 4.95
CA GLN A 110 -17.67 11.18 6.34
C GLN A 110 -16.31 11.32 7.07
N ILE A 111 -15.22 11.14 6.38
CA ILE A 111 -13.86 11.19 6.93
C ILE A 111 -12.96 12.12 6.11
N SER A 112 -11.85 12.58 6.69
CA SER A 112 -10.89 13.45 6.03
C SER A 112 -10.09 12.74 4.92
N GLY A 113 -9.39 13.52 4.08
CA GLY A 113 -8.49 12.99 3.06
C GLY A 113 -7.38 12.10 3.64
N GLY A 114 -6.75 12.53 4.73
CA GLY A 114 -5.73 11.75 5.44
C GLY A 114 -6.29 10.46 6.04
N GLN A 115 -7.51 10.50 6.57
CA GLN A 115 -8.19 9.31 7.08
C GLN A 115 -8.53 8.33 5.95
N ARG A 116 -8.99 8.82 4.78
CA ARG A 116 -9.20 7.98 3.59
C ARG A 116 -7.92 7.27 3.15
N GLN A 117 -6.80 7.98 3.18
CA GLN A 117 -5.48 7.39 2.88
C GLN A 117 -5.13 6.27 3.85
N ARG A 118 -5.34 6.45 5.15
CA ARG A 118 -5.13 5.41 6.17
C ARG A 118 -6.04 4.21 5.96
N VAL A 119 -7.29 4.42 5.56
CA VAL A 119 -8.20 3.31 5.20
C VAL A 119 -7.66 2.51 4.03
N ALA A 120 -7.20 3.18 2.97
CA ALA A 120 -6.60 2.51 1.81
C ALA A 120 -5.34 1.72 2.19
N LEU A 121 -4.51 2.28 3.07
CA LEU A 121 -3.32 1.63 3.59
C LEU A 121 -3.68 0.40 4.44
N ALA A 122 -4.61 0.54 5.37
CA ALA A 122 -5.10 -0.57 6.20
C ALA A 122 -5.70 -1.70 5.35
N ARG A 123 -6.51 -1.36 4.35
CA ARG A 123 -7.07 -2.33 3.40
C ARG A 123 -5.97 -3.07 2.62
N SER A 124 -4.94 -2.36 2.18
CA SER A 124 -3.84 -2.93 1.43
C SER A 124 -2.98 -3.86 2.29
N LEU A 125 -2.83 -3.57 3.58
CA LEU A 125 -2.05 -4.36 4.55
C LEU A 125 -2.86 -5.52 5.18
N ALA A 126 -4.18 -5.48 5.12
CA ALA A 126 -5.04 -6.47 5.77
C ALA A 126 -4.73 -7.91 5.34
N LYS A 127 -4.42 -8.12 4.08
CA LYS A 127 -4.03 -9.42 3.50
C LYS A 127 -2.59 -9.84 3.81
N ALA A 128 -1.85 -9.07 4.61
CA ALA A 128 -0.44 -9.31 4.93
C ALA A 128 0.44 -9.55 3.69
N PRO A 129 0.51 -8.60 2.73
CA PRO A 129 1.35 -8.75 1.55
C PRO A 129 2.83 -8.77 1.93
N LYS A 130 3.66 -9.40 1.11
CA LYS A 130 5.13 -9.30 1.23
C LYS A 130 5.65 -7.97 0.70
N LEU A 131 4.95 -7.40 -0.28
CA LEU A 131 5.31 -6.15 -0.94
C LEU A 131 4.09 -5.25 -1.05
N LEU A 132 4.22 -4.00 -0.59
CA LEU A 132 3.24 -2.94 -0.79
C LEU A 132 3.80 -1.86 -1.71
N LEU A 133 3.08 -1.60 -2.79
CA LEU A 133 3.40 -0.57 -3.77
C LEU A 133 2.57 0.69 -3.48
N LEU A 134 3.23 1.84 -3.39
CA LEU A 134 2.62 3.14 -3.10
C LEU A 134 2.87 4.08 -4.28
N ASP A 135 1.82 4.44 -5.01
CA ASP A 135 1.91 5.33 -6.17
C ASP A 135 1.64 6.78 -5.77
N GLU A 136 2.70 7.58 -5.69
CA GLU A 136 2.68 8.99 -5.31
C GLU A 136 1.78 9.29 -4.07
N PRO A 137 1.97 8.59 -2.96
CA PRO A 137 1.02 8.61 -1.83
C PRO A 137 0.92 9.97 -1.14
N LEU A 138 1.88 10.85 -1.34
CA LEU A 138 1.98 12.15 -0.66
C LEU A 138 1.81 13.35 -1.61
N GLY A 139 1.68 13.10 -2.92
CA GLY A 139 1.69 14.15 -3.93
C GLY A 139 0.56 15.18 -3.83
N ALA A 140 -0.59 14.81 -3.26
CA ALA A 140 -1.76 15.68 -3.12
C ALA A 140 -1.86 16.38 -1.75
N LEU A 141 -0.87 16.21 -0.86
CA LEU A 141 -0.89 16.71 0.52
C LEU A 141 -0.16 18.05 0.64
N ASP A 142 -0.65 18.93 1.53
CA ASP A 142 0.11 20.09 1.96
C ASP A 142 1.37 19.70 2.74
N LYS A 143 2.31 20.63 2.90
CA LYS A 143 3.64 20.36 3.47
C LYS A 143 3.59 19.74 4.86
N LYS A 144 2.72 20.24 5.75
CA LYS A 144 2.61 19.77 7.13
C LYS A 144 2.03 18.35 7.17
N LEU A 145 0.92 18.15 6.48
CA LEU A 145 0.25 16.86 6.42
C LEU A 145 1.13 15.81 5.73
N ARG A 146 1.94 16.22 4.76
CA ARG A 146 2.93 15.37 4.09
C ARG A 146 3.95 14.83 5.09
N GLN A 147 4.56 15.69 5.91
CA GLN A 147 5.54 15.28 6.91
C GLN A 147 4.92 14.32 7.94
N ASP A 148 3.75 14.65 8.47
CA ASP A 148 3.05 13.78 9.42
C ASP A 148 2.76 12.40 8.81
N THR A 149 2.32 12.36 7.54
CA THR A 149 2.04 11.12 6.83
C THR A 149 3.30 10.31 6.51
N GLN A 150 4.43 10.96 6.22
CA GLN A 150 5.72 10.28 6.05
C GLN A 150 6.10 9.49 7.30
N PHE A 151 6.04 10.12 8.47
CA PHE A 151 6.32 9.44 9.75
C PHE A 151 5.35 8.29 10.03
N GLU A 152 4.06 8.48 9.72
CA GLU A 152 3.07 7.41 9.87
C GLU A 152 3.36 6.21 8.96
N LEU A 153 3.74 6.44 7.69
CA LEU A 153 4.10 5.37 6.77
C LEU A 153 5.34 4.60 7.25
N MET A 154 6.35 5.31 7.75
CA MET A 154 7.55 4.68 8.30
C MET A 154 7.23 3.84 9.54
N ASP A 155 6.44 4.36 10.48
CA ASP A 155 6.02 3.66 11.70
C ASP A 155 5.22 2.39 11.36
N ILE A 156 4.28 2.48 10.42
CA ILE A 156 3.48 1.34 9.96
C ILE A 156 4.36 0.30 9.25
N GLN A 157 5.28 0.74 8.41
CA GLN A 157 6.20 -0.16 7.72
C GLN A 157 7.08 -0.93 8.72
N GLU A 158 7.63 -0.24 9.71
CA GLU A 158 8.44 -0.86 10.77
C GLU A 158 7.63 -1.87 11.60
N LYS A 159 6.41 -1.51 12.01
CA LYS A 159 5.51 -2.38 12.78
C LYS A 159 5.06 -3.62 12.02
N THR A 160 4.79 -3.48 10.73
CA THR A 160 4.33 -4.62 9.91
C THR A 160 5.47 -5.47 9.37
N GLY A 161 6.67 -4.91 9.24
CA GLY A 161 7.80 -5.55 8.58
C GLY A 161 7.57 -5.84 7.10
N THR A 162 6.57 -5.22 6.47
CA THR A 162 6.28 -5.35 5.04
C THR A 162 7.28 -4.53 4.25
N THR A 163 7.74 -5.02 3.11
CA THR A 163 8.55 -4.25 2.17
C THR A 163 7.67 -3.23 1.47
N PHE A 164 8.05 -1.95 1.52
CA PHE A 164 7.36 -0.86 0.84
C PHE A 164 8.17 -0.37 -0.35
N VAL A 165 7.50 -0.17 -1.48
CA VAL A 165 8.04 0.53 -2.64
C VAL A 165 7.18 1.75 -2.91
N ILE A 166 7.77 2.93 -2.78
CA ILE A 166 7.13 4.20 -3.09
C ILE A 166 7.60 4.70 -4.45
N VAL A 167 6.66 5.15 -5.27
CA VAL A 167 6.97 5.90 -6.49
C VAL A 167 6.74 7.37 -6.22
N THR A 168 7.74 8.19 -6.49
CA THR A 168 7.64 9.63 -6.33
C THR A 168 8.54 10.36 -7.34
N HIS A 169 8.21 11.61 -7.61
CA HIS A 169 9.06 12.55 -8.35
C HIS A 169 9.71 13.58 -7.41
N ASP A 170 9.38 13.53 -6.13
CA ASP A 170 9.87 14.44 -5.09
C ASP A 170 11.09 13.83 -4.36
N GLN A 171 12.24 14.48 -4.50
CA GLN A 171 13.49 14.02 -3.89
C GLN A 171 13.44 14.09 -2.35
N GLU A 172 12.82 15.15 -1.81
CA GLU A 172 12.70 15.32 -0.35
C GLU A 172 11.88 14.18 0.26
N GLU A 173 10.78 13.79 -0.42
CA GLU A 173 9.98 12.64 -0.03
C GLU A 173 10.79 11.35 -0.03
N ALA A 174 11.46 11.05 -1.14
CA ALA A 174 12.27 9.86 -1.27
C ALA A 174 13.36 9.77 -0.20
N MET A 175 14.10 10.86 0.03
CA MET A 175 15.20 10.92 1.00
C MET A 175 14.73 10.82 2.45
N THR A 176 13.48 11.21 2.73
CA THR A 176 12.92 11.16 4.10
C THR A 176 12.48 9.75 4.48
N VAL A 177 11.79 9.04 3.57
CA VAL A 177 11.14 7.76 3.92
C VAL A 177 11.96 6.54 3.51
N ALA A 178 12.77 6.64 2.47
CA ALA A 178 13.43 5.48 1.90
C ALA A 178 14.74 5.13 2.60
N SER A 179 14.94 3.83 2.81
CA SER A 179 16.24 3.27 3.19
C SER A 179 17.22 3.30 2.02
N ARG A 180 16.68 3.19 0.79
CA ARG A 180 17.41 3.23 -0.50
C ARG A 180 16.53 3.77 -1.63
N CYS A 181 17.21 4.35 -2.61
CA CYS A 181 16.59 4.80 -3.86
C CYS A 181 17.21 4.10 -5.07
#